data_5a522c3e74dc3650ca4d574f2400077d
#
_entry.id   5a522c3e74dc3650ca4d574f2400077d
#
_cell.length_a   1.000
_cell.length_b   1.000
_cell.length_c   1.000
_cell.angle_alpha   90.00
_cell.angle_beta   90.00
_cell.angle_gamma   90.00
#
_symmetry.space_group_name_H-M   'P 1'
#
loop_
_entity.id
_entity.type
_entity.pdbx_description
1 polymer ?
#
loop_
_entity_poly.entity_id
_entity_poly.type
_entity_poly.pdbx_seq_one_letter_code
_entity_poly.pdbx_strand_id
1 'polypeptide(L)'
;NIDKYAYASKLKNINPAEKMFFALITLCVCLWANNFIVSMLIISIMTFLITKVGRTKIRVFIKLMMVPIAFLIIGILTIVVSYSLKQEAFLVSFKLFNGWIGVSKSGIIQGLNMFLKVMGSLSCLYFISLTTPMIDVISVLAKLKVPSFLIELISLVYRFIFIILET
;
A
#
# COMPACT_ATOMS: atom_id res chain seq x y z
N ASN A 1 -14.22 -10.15 -0.68
CA ASN A 1 -13.57 -10.79 -1.83
C ASN A 1 -13.01 -9.75 -2.78
N ILE A 2 -11.73 -9.39 -2.60
CA ILE A 2 -10.99 -8.44 -3.45
C ILE A 2 -10.99 -8.91 -4.91
N ASP A 3 -10.82 -10.20 -5.14
CA ASP A 3 -10.78 -10.80 -6.46
C ASP A 3 -12.07 -10.59 -7.27
N LYS A 4 -13.22 -10.57 -6.60
CA LYS A 4 -14.51 -10.25 -7.24
C LYS A 4 -14.51 -8.86 -7.89
N TYR A 5 -13.86 -7.87 -7.25
CA TYR A 5 -13.73 -6.54 -7.83
C TYR A 5 -12.76 -6.51 -9.01
N ALA A 6 -11.71 -7.33 -8.98
CA ALA A 6 -10.78 -7.47 -10.08
C ALA A 6 -11.46 -8.05 -11.32
N TYR A 7 -12.29 -9.07 -11.17
CA TYR A 7 -13.08 -9.63 -12.27
C TYR A 7 -14.14 -8.67 -12.83
N ALA A 8 -14.70 -7.83 -11.98
CA ALA A 8 -15.68 -6.82 -12.38
C ALA A 8 -15.04 -5.53 -12.94
N SER A 9 -13.74 -5.38 -12.83
CA SER A 9 -13.02 -4.19 -13.29
C SER A 9 -13.00 -4.06 -14.79
N LYS A 10 -13.17 -2.84 -15.29
CA LYS A 10 -13.03 -2.50 -16.70
C LYS A 10 -11.60 -2.72 -17.21
N LEU A 11 -10.61 -2.64 -16.33
CA LEU A 11 -9.19 -2.86 -16.65
C LEU A 11 -8.80 -4.34 -16.75
N LYS A 12 -9.70 -5.26 -16.46
CA LYS A 12 -9.49 -6.71 -16.57
C LYS A 12 -8.97 -7.13 -17.96
N ASN A 13 -9.46 -6.49 -19.03
CA ASN A 13 -9.12 -6.83 -20.41
C ASN A 13 -7.78 -6.24 -20.88
N ILE A 14 -7.14 -5.37 -20.08
CA ILE A 14 -5.82 -4.84 -20.38
C ILE A 14 -4.77 -5.90 -20.01
N ASN A 15 -3.67 -5.93 -20.75
CA ASN A 15 -2.58 -6.87 -20.50
C ASN A 15 -2.12 -6.81 -19.03
N PRO A 16 -2.25 -7.90 -18.27
CA PRO A 16 -1.89 -7.89 -16.84
C PRO A 16 -0.41 -7.60 -16.60
N ALA A 17 0.48 -7.98 -17.53
CA ALA A 17 1.90 -7.67 -17.44
C ALA A 17 2.16 -6.16 -17.47
N GLU A 18 1.47 -5.43 -18.33
CA GLU A 18 1.60 -3.97 -18.43
C GLU A 18 1.10 -3.28 -17.17
N LYS A 19 -0.04 -3.71 -16.63
CA LYS A 19 -0.57 -3.18 -15.36
C LYS A 19 0.38 -3.42 -14.19
N MET A 20 0.90 -4.63 -14.07
CA MET A 20 1.84 -4.97 -13.01
C MET A 20 3.14 -4.19 -13.14
N PHE A 21 3.67 -4.06 -14.35
CA PHE A 21 4.89 -3.31 -14.63
C PHE A 21 4.71 -1.81 -14.30
N PHE A 22 3.60 -1.22 -14.74
CA PHE A 22 3.23 0.15 -14.41
C PHE A 22 3.14 0.39 -12.88
N ALA A 23 2.43 -0.49 -12.19
CA ALA A 23 2.28 -0.39 -10.74
C ALA A 23 3.61 -0.56 -10.00
N LEU A 24 4.46 -1.49 -10.43
CA LEU A 24 5.78 -1.70 -9.84
C LEU A 24 6.71 -0.50 -10.06
N ILE A 25 6.73 0.07 -11.26
CA ILE A 25 7.52 1.28 -11.54
C ILE A 25 7.03 2.43 -10.67
N THR A 26 5.72 2.64 -10.59
CA THR A 26 5.14 3.70 -9.77
C THR A 26 5.45 3.48 -8.28
N LEU A 27 5.41 2.24 -7.81
CA LEU A 27 5.81 1.88 -6.45
C LEU A 27 7.29 2.21 -6.19
N CYS A 28 8.18 1.85 -7.09
CA CYS A 28 9.61 2.16 -6.98
C CYS A 28 9.86 3.67 -6.95
N VAL A 29 9.19 4.43 -7.81
CA VAL A 29 9.26 5.89 -7.82
C VAL A 29 8.75 6.46 -6.49
N CYS A 30 7.65 5.95 -5.98
CA CYS A 30 7.08 6.37 -4.69
C CYS A 30 8.06 6.15 -3.53
N LEU A 31 8.71 4.99 -3.50
CA LEU A 31 9.66 4.64 -2.45
C LEU A 31 10.96 5.44 -2.54
N TRP A 32 11.42 5.72 -3.75
CA TRP A 32 12.70 6.40 -3.98
C TRP A 32 12.62 7.92 -3.87
N ALA A 33 11.54 8.51 -4.38
CA ALA A 33 11.43 9.97 -4.51
C ALA A 33 11.47 10.74 -3.18
N ASN A 34 11.18 10.13 -2.06
CA ASN A 34 11.18 10.71 -0.71
C ASN A 34 10.66 12.17 -0.66
N ASN A 35 9.66 12.45 -1.49
CA ASN A 35 9.09 13.78 -1.69
C ASN A 35 7.58 13.74 -1.46
N PHE A 36 7.10 14.67 -0.65
CA PHE A 36 5.68 14.86 -0.33
C PHE A 36 4.81 15.00 -1.59
N ILE A 37 5.24 15.81 -2.56
CA ILE A 37 4.48 16.10 -3.79
C ILE A 37 4.32 14.83 -4.63
N VAL A 38 5.40 14.06 -4.80
CA VAL A 38 5.38 12.82 -5.59
C VAL A 38 4.42 11.79 -4.97
N SER A 39 4.46 11.62 -3.65
CA SER A 39 3.55 10.71 -2.96
C SER A 39 2.09 11.11 -3.11
N MET A 40 1.78 12.40 -2.99
CA MET A 40 0.43 12.93 -3.20
C MET A 40 -0.06 12.72 -4.63
N LEU A 41 0.78 12.97 -5.62
CA LEU A 41 0.45 12.72 -7.03
C LEU A 41 0.16 11.24 -7.29
N ILE A 42 0.99 10.34 -6.76
CA ILE A 42 0.80 8.89 -6.93
C ILE A 42 -0.51 8.43 -6.30
N ILE A 43 -0.81 8.86 -5.08
CA ILE A 43 -2.07 8.54 -4.40
C ILE A 43 -3.26 9.02 -5.25
N SER A 44 -3.21 10.25 -5.75
CA SER A 44 -4.28 10.83 -6.57
C SER A 44 -4.49 10.06 -7.87
N ILE A 45 -3.41 9.77 -8.59
CA ILE A 45 -3.45 9.03 -9.86
C ILE A 45 -3.98 7.62 -9.64
N MET A 46 -3.46 6.90 -8.65
CA MET A 46 -3.89 5.52 -8.37
C MET A 46 -5.34 5.46 -7.90
N THR A 47 -5.78 6.37 -7.06
CA THR A 47 -7.19 6.47 -6.63
C THR A 47 -8.10 6.74 -7.82
N PHE A 48 -7.71 7.64 -8.71
CA PHE A 48 -8.46 7.93 -9.93
C PHE A 48 -8.55 6.69 -10.84
N LEU A 49 -7.44 6.00 -11.07
CA LEU A 49 -7.42 4.79 -11.90
C LEU A 49 -8.29 3.68 -11.31
N ILE A 50 -8.22 3.46 -10.02
CA ILE A 50 -9.02 2.42 -9.35
C ILE A 50 -10.51 2.75 -9.42
N THR A 51 -10.90 3.98 -9.13
CA THR A 51 -12.31 4.36 -8.99
C THR A 51 -12.98 4.68 -10.32
N LYS A 52 -12.34 5.45 -11.17
CA LYS A 52 -12.92 5.91 -12.44
C LYS A 52 -12.71 4.91 -13.58
N VAL A 53 -11.48 4.51 -13.81
CA VAL A 53 -11.14 3.60 -14.91
C VAL A 53 -11.45 2.16 -14.53
N GLY A 54 -11.10 1.73 -13.33
CA GLY A 54 -11.36 0.39 -12.81
C GLY A 54 -12.82 0.14 -12.39
N ARG A 55 -13.65 1.19 -12.30
CA ARG A 55 -15.05 1.12 -11.83
C ARG A 55 -15.23 0.54 -10.42
N THR A 56 -14.20 0.56 -9.61
CA THR A 56 -14.29 0.16 -8.21
C THR A 56 -14.89 1.31 -7.40
N LYS A 57 -15.87 1.00 -6.54
CA LYS A 57 -16.48 2.02 -5.68
C LYS A 57 -15.43 2.57 -4.71
N ILE A 58 -15.29 3.89 -4.66
CA ILE A 58 -14.35 4.57 -3.75
C ILE A 58 -14.53 4.14 -2.28
N ARG A 59 -15.77 3.85 -1.89
CA ARG A 59 -16.09 3.38 -0.54
C ARG A 59 -15.41 2.05 -0.21
N VAL A 60 -15.30 1.16 -1.18
CA VAL A 60 -14.59 -0.13 -1.03
C VAL A 60 -13.10 0.10 -0.87
N PHE A 61 -12.53 0.97 -1.70
CA PHE A 61 -11.12 1.35 -1.63
C PHE A 61 -10.76 1.95 -0.26
N ILE A 62 -11.55 2.90 0.22
CA ILE A 62 -11.35 3.52 1.54
C ILE A 62 -11.48 2.48 2.66
N LYS A 63 -12.46 1.59 2.57
CA LYS A 63 -12.64 0.51 3.58
C LYS A 63 -11.44 -0.42 3.63
N LEU A 64 -10.86 -0.77 2.49
CA LEU A 64 -9.65 -1.59 2.44
C LEU A 64 -8.42 -0.86 2.99
N MET A 65 -8.32 0.45 2.73
CA MET A 65 -7.25 1.30 3.26
C MET A 65 -7.33 1.49 4.78
N MET A 66 -8.50 1.39 5.37
CA MET A 66 -8.70 1.67 6.80
C MET A 66 -7.87 0.75 7.71
N VAL A 67 -7.75 -0.53 7.35
CA VAL A 67 -6.99 -1.51 8.16
C VAL A 67 -5.49 -1.15 8.20
N PRO A 68 -4.79 -0.97 7.07
CA PRO A 68 -3.40 -0.54 7.09
C PRO A 68 -3.20 0.84 7.73
N ILE A 69 -4.13 1.77 7.55
CA ILE A 69 -4.06 3.12 8.15
C ILE A 69 -4.05 3.04 9.67
N ALA A 70 -4.92 2.24 10.27
CA ALA A 70 -4.97 2.08 11.72
C ALA A 70 -3.61 1.60 12.27
N PHE A 71 -3.01 0.60 11.64
CA PHE A 71 -1.69 0.10 12.00
C PHE A 71 -0.59 1.14 11.78
N LEU A 72 -0.67 1.88 10.67
CA LEU A 72 0.28 2.91 10.31
C LEU A 72 0.29 4.07 11.31
N ILE A 73 -0.87 4.49 11.81
CA ILE A 73 -0.99 5.54 12.84
C ILE A 73 -0.22 5.14 14.11
N ILE A 74 -0.38 3.90 14.56
CA ILE A 74 0.35 3.39 15.72
C ILE A 74 1.86 3.44 15.47
N GLY A 75 2.32 3.01 14.30
CA GLY A 75 3.73 3.04 13.92
C GLY A 75 4.29 4.47 13.86
N ILE A 76 3.54 5.41 13.31
CA ILE A 76 3.96 6.82 13.23
C ILE A 76 4.04 7.48 14.60
N LEU A 77 3.13 7.15 15.51
CA LEU A 77 3.19 7.67 16.88
C LEU A 77 4.54 7.34 17.55
N THR A 78 5.10 6.17 17.29
CA THR A 78 6.42 5.81 17.83
C THR A 78 7.57 6.64 17.24
N ILE A 79 7.44 7.10 16.01
CA ILE A 79 8.45 7.95 15.34
C ILE A 79 8.32 9.40 15.79
N VAL A 80 7.09 9.87 15.94
CA VAL A 80 6.79 11.26 16.35
C VAL A 80 7.18 11.49 17.81
N VAL A 81 6.94 10.50 18.67
CA VAL A 81 7.32 10.54 20.09
C VAL A 81 8.79 10.15 20.23
N SER A 82 9.59 11.10 20.63
CA SER A 82 11.04 10.90 20.81
C SER A 82 11.45 11.13 22.25
N TYR A 83 12.49 10.42 22.67
CA TYR A 83 13.13 10.61 23.97
C TYR A 83 14.46 11.36 23.78
N SER A 84 14.67 12.43 24.53
CA SER A 84 15.92 13.18 24.52
C SER A 84 16.29 13.69 25.91
N LEU A 85 17.57 13.87 26.12
CA LEU A 85 18.09 14.50 27.33
C LEU A 85 18.00 16.04 27.30
N LYS A 86 17.70 16.64 26.15
CA LYS A 86 17.59 18.09 25.94
C LYS A 86 16.14 18.50 25.65
N GLN A 87 15.64 19.45 26.41
CA GLN A 87 14.27 19.99 26.25
C GLN A 87 14.08 20.78 24.95
N GLU A 88 15.10 21.43 24.45
CA GLU A 88 15.03 22.34 23.29
C GLU A 88 14.66 21.65 21.97
N ALA A 89 14.69 20.30 21.93
CA ALA A 89 14.37 19.53 20.74
C ALA A 89 12.86 19.29 20.53
N PHE A 90 12.01 19.66 21.47
CA PHE A 90 10.59 19.30 21.46
C PHE A 90 9.66 20.52 21.36
N LEU A 91 8.56 20.37 20.63
CA LEU A 91 7.46 21.34 20.58
C LEU A 91 6.56 21.22 21.82
N VAL A 92 6.31 19.99 22.26
CA VAL A 92 5.61 19.66 23.50
C VAL A 92 6.37 18.56 24.20
N SER A 93 6.75 18.75 25.46
CA SER A 93 7.56 17.79 26.21
C SER A 93 7.02 17.56 27.62
N PHE A 94 7.13 16.32 28.06
CA PHE A 94 6.88 15.93 29.44
C PHE A 94 8.17 15.36 30.04
N LYS A 95 8.47 15.79 31.25
CA LYS A 95 9.62 15.26 32.00
C LYS A 95 9.30 13.88 32.55
N LEU A 96 10.09 12.87 32.16
CA LEU A 96 9.98 11.51 32.67
C LEU A 96 11.34 11.02 33.14
N PHE A 97 11.46 10.74 34.44
CA PHE A 97 12.72 10.37 35.06
C PHE A 97 13.85 11.40 34.81
N ASN A 98 14.92 10.99 34.16
CA ASN A 98 16.09 11.82 33.86
C ASN A 98 16.10 12.42 32.43
N GLY A 99 15.02 12.29 31.68
CA GLY A 99 14.95 12.81 30.31
C GLY A 99 13.59 13.40 29.94
N TRP A 100 13.48 13.90 28.75
CA TRP A 100 12.28 14.50 28.20
C TRP A 100 11.70 13.60 27.10
N ILE A 101 10.41 13.29 27.20
CA ILE A 101 9.63 12.65 26.13
C ILE A 101 8.75 13.71 25.52
N GLY A 102 8.76 13.81 24.22
CA GLY A 102 7.95 14.81 23.55
C GLY A 102 7.87 14.63 22.04
N VAL A 103 7.14 15.53 21.43
CA VAL A 103 6.94 15.59 20.00
C VAL A 103 7.93 16.57 19.39
N SER A 104 8.80 16.10 18.51
CA SER A 104 9.76 16.94 17.82
C SER A 104 9.22 17.38 16.45
N LYS A 105 9.61 18.57 15.99
CA LYS A 105 9.25 19.06 14.66
C LYS A 105 9.77 18.13 13.55
N SER A 106 10.97 17.63 13.68
CA SER A 106 11.57 16.68 12.74
C SER A 106 10.82 15.35 12.73
N GLY A 107 10.39 14.86 13.90
CA GLY A 107 9.58 13.64 14.01
C GLY A 107 8.23 13.75 13.31
N ILE A 108 7.56 14.90 13.42
CA ILE A 108 6.29 15.16 12.71
C ILE A 108 6.50 15.11 11.18
N ILE A 109 7.53 15.80 10.68
CA ILE A 109 7.83 15.83 9.25
C ILE A 109 8.18 14.45 8.71
N GLN A 110 9.00 13.68 9.44
CA GLN A 110 9.35 12.31 9.08
C GLN A 110 8.13 11.40 9.11
N GLY A 111 7.31 11.50 10.14
CA GLY A 111 6.08 10.72 10.27
C GLY A 111 5.10 11.01 9.14
N LEU A 112 4.93 12.28 8.76
CA LEU A 112 4.06 12.66 7.65
C LEU A 112 4.58 12.17 6.30
N ASN A 113 5.88 12.31 6.04
CA ASN A 113 6.50 11.77 4.83
C ASN A 113 6.35 10.25 4.74
N MET A 114 6.57 9.55 5.85
CA MET A 114 6.40 8.10 5.91
C MET A 114 4.94 7.69 5.69
N PHE A 115 3.99 8.41 6.29
CA PHE A 115 2.56 8.19 6.08
C PHE A 115 2.18 8.26 4.61
N LEU A 116 2.56 9.32 3.92
CA LEU A 116 2.26 9.52 2.51
C LEU A 116 2.96 8.50 1.62
N LYS A 117 4.21 8.17 1.92
CA LYS A 117 4.97 7.15 1.19
C LYS A 117 4.29 5.78 1.28
N VAL A 118 3.88 5.37 2.46
CA VAL A 118 3.17 4.10 2.68
C VAL A 118 1.80 4.11 2.02
N MET A 119 1.05 5.21 2.12
CA MET A 119 -0.24 5.36 1.45
C MET A 119 -0.12 5.27 -0.07
N GLY A 120 0.90 5.90 -0.66
CA GLY A 120 1.19 5.79 -2.09
C GLY A 120 1.53 4.35 -2.50
N SER A 121 2.36 3.68 -1.74
CA SER A 121 2.73 2.28 -1.99
C SER A 121 1.54 1.34 -1.88
N LEU A 122 0.70 1.50 -0.86
CA LEU A 122 -0.54 0.73 -0.70
C LEU A 122 -1.51 0.98 -1.85
N SER A 123 -1.62 2.22 -2.32
CA SER A 123 -2.46 2.54 -3.48
C SER A 123 -2.01 1.79 -4.73
N CYS A 124 -0.70 1.67 -4.98
CA CYS A 124 -0.15 0.88 -6.07
C CYS A 124 -0.49 -0.62 -5.94
N LEU A 125 -0.34 -1.18 -4.73
CA LEU A 125 -0.67 -2.58 -4.47
C LEU A 125 -2.17 -2.85 -4.64
N TYR A 126 -3.03 -1.98 -4.13
CA TYR A 126 -4.47 -2.11 -4.33
C TYR A 126 -4.90 -1.91 -5.79
N PHE A 127 -4.19 -1.09 -6.55
CA PHE A 127 -4.40 -0.99 -7.99
C PHE A 127 -4.27 -2.35 -8.66
N ILE A 128 -3.18 -3.07 -8.39
CA ILE A 128 -3.00 -4.44 -8.91
C ILE A 128 -4.11 -5.36 -8.40
N SER A 129 -4.36 -5.37 -7.11
CA SER A 129 -5.32 -6.29 -6.47
C SER A 129 -6.76 -6.09 -6.93
N LEU A 130 -7.16 -4.84 -7.16
CA LEU A 130 -8.54 -4.50 -7.54
C LEU A 130 -8.79 -4.46 -9.05
N THR A 131 -7.74 -4.46 -9.86
CA THR A 131 -7.86 -4.38 -11.32
C THR A 131 -7.37 -5.62 -12.05
N THR A 132 -6.61 -6.49 -11.39
CA THR A 132 -6.03 -7.69 -12.00
C THR A 132 -6.44 -8.94 -11.24
N PRO A 133 -7.16 -9.91 -11.87
CA PRO A 133 -7.47 -11.18 -11.25
C PRO A 133 -6.22 -11.95 -10.86
N MET A 134 -6.29 -12.73 -9.80
CA MET A 134 -5.14 -13.50 -9.28
C MET A 134 -4.58 -14.50 -10.31
N ILE A 135 -5.44 -15.07 -11.15
CA ILE A 135 -5.04 -15.97 -12.24
C ILE A 135 -4.12 -15.25 -13.23
N ASP A 136 -4.43 -13.99 -13.56
CA ASP A 136 -3.61 -13.18 -14.45
C ASP A 136 -2.26 -12.83 -13.82
N VAL A 137 -2.22 -12.55 -12.52
CA VAL A 137 -0.99 -12.34 -11.77
C VAL A 137 -0.10 -13.58 -11.81
N ILE A 138 -0.66 -14.75 -11.58
CA ILE A 138 0.07 -16.03 -11.67
C ILE A 138 0.61 -16.25 -13.08
N SER A 139 -0.18 -15.95 -14.10
CA SER A 139 0.24 -16.05 -15.51
C SER A 139 1.45 -15.16 -15.82
N VAL A 140 1.46 -13.93 -15.31
CA VAL A 140 2.60 -13.01 -15.46
C VAL A 140 3.84 -13.53 -14.74
N LEU A 141 3.70 -14.06 -13.54
CA LEU A 141 4.79 -14.67 -12.78
C LEU A 141 5.39 -15.86 -13.53
N ALA A 142 4.56 -16.68 -14.19
CA ALA A 142 5.01 -17.77 -15.05
C ALA A 142 5.88 -17.28 -16.21
N LYS A 143 5.50 -16.18 -16.85
CA LYS A 143 6.26 -15.54 -17.95
C LYS A 143 7.60 -14.95 -17.49
N LEU A 144 7.71 -14.55 -16.23
CA LEU A 144 8.94 -13.99 -15.64
C LEU A 144 9.95 -15.06 -15.21
N LYS A 145 9.77 -16.31 -15.65
CA LYS A 145 10.67 -17.44 -15.34
C LYS A 145 10.81 -17.75 -13.84
N VAL A 146 9.77 -17.48 -13.08
CA VAL A 146 9.69 -17.95 -11.69
C VAL A 146 9.65 -19.48 -11.69
N PRO A 147 10.33 -20.20 -10.74
CA PRO A 147 10.31 -21.66 -10.69
C PRO A 147 8.89 -22.23 -10.74
N SER A 148 8.63 -23.18 -11.62
CA SER A 148 7.31 -23.79 -11.83
C SER A 148 6.70 -24.35 -10.55
N PHE A 149 7.53 -24.88 -9.67
CA PHE A 149 7.12 -25.40 -8.37
C PHE A 149 6.40 -24.35 -7.50
N LEU A 150 6.93 -23.12 -7.43
CA LEU A 150 6.30 -22.02 -6.68
C LEU A 150 4.97 -21.60 -7.29
N ILE A 151 4.89 -21.58 -8.62
CA ILE A 151 3.66 -21.24 -9.35
C ILE A 151 2.59 -22.28 -9.10
N GLU A 152 2.93 -23.55 -9.17
CA GLU A 152 2.02 -24.67 -8.88
C GLU A 152 1.50 -24.63 -7.43
N LEU A 153 2.38 -24.33 -6.46
CA LEU A 153 2.02 -24.16 -5.07
C LEU A 153 1.03 -23.02 -4.86
N ILE A 154 1.30 -21.86 -5.41
CA ILE A 154 0.43 -20.67 -5.32
C ILE A 154 -0.92 -20.96 -5.97
N SER A 155 -0.93 -21.58 -7.14
CA SER A 155 -2.16 -21.95 -7.86
C SER A 155 -3.00 -22.95 -7.06
N LEU A 156 -2.35 -23.92 -6.43
CA LEU A 156 -3.01 -24.93 -5.59
C LEU A 156 -3.65 -24.28 -4.35
N VAL A 157 -2.90 -23.44 -3.64
CA VAL A 157 -3.39 -22.71 -2.46
C VAL A 157 -4.56 -21.79 -2.84
N TYR A 158 -4.46 -21.08 -3.94
CA TYR A 158 -5.52 -20.22 -4.45
C TYR A 158 -6.80 -21.04 -4.77
N ARG A 159 -6.65 -22.18 -5.43
CA ARG A 159 -7.77 -23.08 -5.73
C ARG A 159 -8.46 -23.59 -4.44
N PHE A 160 -7.68 -23.99 -3.44
CA PHE A 160 -8.22 -24.41 -2.15
C PHE A 160 -8.98 -23.29 -1.43
N ILE A 161 -8.41 -22.10 -1.38
CA ILE A 161 -9.06 -20.92 -0.77
C ILE A 161 -10.38 -20.63 -1.49
N PHE A 162 -10.41 -20.72 -2.82
CA PHE A 162 -11.62 -20.46 -3.60
C PHE A 162 -12.71 -21.49 -3.33
N ILE A 163 -12.36 -22.77 -3.24
CA ILE A 163 -13.31 -23.84 -2.91
C ILE A 163 -13.87 -23.66 -1.50
N ILE A 164 -13.05 -23.32 -0.52
CA ILE A 164 -13.50 -23.10 0.87
C ILE A 164 -14.44 -21.90 0.97
N LEU A 165 -14.19 -20.84 0.21
CA LEU A 165 -15.04 -19.64 0.21
C LEU A 165 -16.36 -19.82 -0.52
N GLU A 166 -16.43 -20.77 -1.45
CA GLU A 166 -17.63 -21.06 -2.24
C GLU A 166 -18.58 -22.04 -1.53
N THR A 167 -18.05 -22.75 -0.55
CA THR A 167 -18.83 -23.64 0.30
C THR A 167 -19.39 -22.90 1.51
#